data_2c9774ae98e6822cf6dd494361c06f5b
#
_entry.id   2c9774ae98e6822cf6dd494361c06f5b
#
_cell.length_a   1.000
_cell.length_b   1.000
_cell.length_c   1.000
_cell.angle_alpha   90.00
_cell.angle_beta   90.00
_cell.angle_gamma   90.00
#
_symmetry.space_group_name_H-M   'P 1'
#
loop_
_entity.id
_entity.type
_entity.pdbx_description
1 polymer ?
#
loop_
_entity_poly.entity_id
_entity_poly.type
_entity_poly.pdbx_seq_one_letter_code
_entity_poly.pdbx_strand_id
1 'polypeptide(L)'
;MLMTNGSAAGMVKNVVDAARKEGIKAGLVRIRMYRPYPREDIIRILRGKKACGVIDRSICLGWNCGHLFHEARAAIALEPDMPKMLSFIDGISSLDITREHIELALGMTMAAGEGEPVQETNWLSWE
;
A
#
# COMPACT_ATOMS: atom_id res chain seq x y z
N MET A 1 -0.15 -7.60 -1.05
CA MET A 1 0.75 -6.67 -1.77
C MET A 1 0.90 -5.39 -0.97
N LEU A 2 2.08 -4.76 -0.99
CA LEU A 2 2.26 -3.37 -0.58
C LEU A 2 2.59 -2.53 -1.81
N MET A 3 2.16 -1.27 -1.81
CA MET A 3 2.41 -0.30 -2.89
C MET A 3 2.94 0.99 -2.28
N THR A 4 3.97 1.56 -2.89
CA THR A 4 4.52 2.85 -2.49
C THR A 4 5.36 3.47 -3.61
N ASN A 5 5.90 4.67 -3.37
CA ASN A 5 6.83 5.33 -4.27
C ASN A 5 8.06 5.88 -3.52
N GLY A 6 8.99 6.45 -4.25
CA GLY A 6 10.11 7.20 -3.69
C GLY A 6 11.02 6.40 -2.76
N SER A 7 11.55 7.08 -1.74
CA SER A 7 12.53 6.54 -0.79
C SER A 7 11.97 5.44 0.12
N ALA A 8 10.69 5.50 0.46
CA ALA A 8 10.03 4.48 1.28
C ALA A 8 10.13 3.07 0.68
N ALA A 9 10.19 2.96 -0.65
CA ALA A 9 10.23 1.69 -1.34
C ALA A 9 11.42 0.79 -0.95
N GLY A 10 12.55 1.37 -0.55
CA GLY A 10 13.71 0.61 -0.08
C GLY A 10 13.41 -0.15 1.21
N MET A 11 12.80 0.51 2.18
CA MET A 11 12.42 -0.12 3.45
C MET A 11 11.30 -1.14 3.26
N VAL A 12 10.30 -0.80 2.47
CA VAL A 12 9.20 -1.73 2.15
C VAL A 12 9.74 -2.99 1.47
N LYS A 13 10.71 -2.84 0.56
CA LYS A 13 11.38 -3.97 -0.07
C LYS A 13 12.06 -4.89 0.96
N ASN A 14 12.78 -4.32 1.91
CA ASN A 14 13.46 -5.11 2.95
C ASN A 14 12.47 -5.90 3.81
N VAL A 15 11.34 -5.31 4.19
CA VAL A 15 10.29 -5.99 4.96
C VAL A 15 9.64 -7.10 4.13
N VAL A 16 9.32 -6.83 2.87
CA VAL A 16 8.74 -7.83 1.96
C VAL A 16 9.69 -9.00 1.74
N ASP A 17 10.98 -8.72 1.53
CA ASP A 17 12.00 -9.77 1.33
C ASP A 17 12.15 -10.63 2.59
N ALA A 18 12.13 -10.03 3.79
CA ALA A 18 12.17 -10.75 5.06
C ALA A 18 10.94 -11.65 5.22
N ALA A 19 9.74 -11.12 4.97
CA ALA A 19 8.50 -11.88 5.03
C ALA A 19 8.50 -13.08 4.06
N ARG A 20 9.02 -12.89 2.85
CA ARG A 20 9.14 -13.97 1.86
C ARG A 20 10.08 -15.09 2.30
N LYS A 21 11.16 -14.76 3.01
CA LYS A 21 12.06 -15.76 3.59
C LYS A 21 11.36 -16.62 4.65
N GLU A 22 10.35 -16.09 5.30
CA GLU A 22 9.51 -16.80 6.26
C GLU A 22 8.33 -17.55 5.59
N GLY A 23 8.28 -17.59 4.27
CA GLY A 23 7.23 -18.27 3.51
C GLY A 23 5.96 -17.46 3.26
N ILE A 24 5.94 -16.18 3.65
CA ILE A 24 4.79 -15.29 3.45
C ILE A 24 4.73 -14.83 1.99
N LYS A 25 3.58 -14.99 1.35
CA LYS A 25 3.36 -14.54 -0.04
C LYS A 25 3.12 -13.02 -0.09
N ALA A 26 4.18 -12.26 0.08
CA ALA A 26 4.17 -10.80 0.02
C ALA A 26 4.83 -10.29 -1.27
N GLY A 27 4.48 -9.09 -1.69
CA GLY A 27 5.07 -8.43 -2.85
C GLY A 27 5.01 -6.90 -2.72
N LEU A 28 5.88 -6.22 -3.47
CA LEU A 28 5.96 -4.77 -3.53
C LEU A 28 5.66 -4.27 -4.94
N VAL A 29 4.80 -3.26 -5.04
CA VAL A 29 4.65 -2.43 -6.23
C VAL A 29 5.32 -1.09 -5.95
N ARG A 30 6.40 -0.79 -6.66
CA ARG A 30 7.05 0.51 -6.59
C ARG A 30 6.68 1.34 -7.81
N ILE A 31 5.93 2.41 -7.61
CA ILE A 31 5.59 3.35 -8.68
C ILE A 31 6.77 4.29 -8.89
N ARG A 32 7.38 4.23 -10.06
CA ARG A 32 8.49 5.11 -10.47
C ARG A 32 8.02 6.27 -11.33
N MET A 33 7.09 6.01 -12.24
CA MET A 33 6.49 7.00 -13.11
C MET A 33 5.04 7.23 -12.67
N TYR A 34 4.78 8.41 -12.15
CA TYR A 34 3.47 8.78 -11.62
C TYR A 34 2.60 9.51 -12.64
N ARG A 35 3.24 10.17 -13.60
CA ARG A 35 2.58 10.85 -14.74
C ARG A 35 3.33 10.55 -16.04
N PRO A 36 2.66 10.07 -17.09
CA PRO A 36 1.27 9.62 -17.09
C PRO A 36 1.05 8.47 -16.11
N TYR A 37 -0.14 8.39 -15.52
CA TYR A 37 -0.44 7.35 -14.51
C TYR A 37 -0.43 5.95 -15.16
N PRO A 38 0.29 4.97 -14.60
CA PRO A 38 0.46 3.65 -15.22
C PRO A 38 -0.75 2.73 -14.94
N ARG A 39 -1.95 3.17 -15.35
CA ARG A 39 -3.22 2.50 -15.03
C ARG A 39 -3.24 1.03 -15.43
N GLU A 40 -2.84 0.72 -16.66
CA GLU A 40 -2.89 -0.64 -17.19
C GLU A 40 -1.94 -1.59 -16.44
N ASP A 41 -0.75 -1.12 -16.11
CA ASP A 41 0.22 -1.90 -15.33
C ASP A 41 -0.30 -2.15 -13.91
N ILE A 42 -0.90 -1.15 -13.27
CA ILE A 42 -1.48 -1.30 -11.93
C ILE A 42 -2.60 -2.34 -11.95
N ILE A 43 -3.51 -2.27 -12.91
CA ILE A 43 -4.58 -3.25 -13.07
C ILE A 43 -4.00 -4.66 -13.26
N ARG A 44 -3.04 -4.81 -14.15
CA ARG A 44 -2.40 -6.10 -14.45
C ARG A 44 -1.71 -6.71 -13.22
N ILE A 45 -0.99 -5.89 -12.45
CA ILE A 45 -0.26 -6.34 -11.26
C ILE A 45 -1.20 -6.69 -10.11
N LEU A 46 -2.27 -5.94 -9.92
CA LEU A 46 -3.19 -6.13 -8.79
C LEU A 46 -4.23 -7.22 -9.05
N ARG A 47 -4.49 -7.58 -10.30
CA ARG A 47 -5.49 -8.61 -10.63
C ARG A 47 -5.19 -9.92 -9.91
N GLY A 48 -6.20 -10.52 -9.29
CA GLY A 48 -6.10 -11.78 -8.56
C GLY A 48 -5.41 -11.67 -7.19
N LYS A 49 -5.04 -10.48 -6.73
CA LYS A 49 -4.49 -10.30 -5.38
C LYS A 49 -5.61 -10.17 -4.36
N LYS A 50 -5.40 -10.68 -3.14
CA LYS A 50 -6.40 -10.62 -2.06
C LYS A 50 -6.53 -9.22 -1.47
N ALA A 51 -5.40 -8.56 -1.20
CA ALA A 51 -5.36 -7.21 -0.66
C ALA A 51 -4.11 -6.45 -1.09
N CYS A 52 -4.21 -5.13 -1.12
CA CYS A 52 -3.11 -4.21 -1.38
C CYS A 52 -3.14 -3.06 -0.38
N GLY A 53 -2.08 -2.94 0.41
CA GLY A 53 -1.84 -1.79 1.29
C GLY A 53 -1.00 -0.75 0.57
N VAL A 54 -1.49 0.47 0.48
CA VAL A 54 -0.80 1.58 -0.17
C VAL A 54 -0.23 2.50 0.90
N ILE A 55 1.08 2.73 0.87
CA ILE A 55 1.79 3.57 1.84
C ILE A 55 2.10 4.90 1.19
N ASP A 56 1.51 5.95 1.73
CA ASP A 56 1.63 7.34 1.29
C ASP A 56 2.34 8.21 2.31
N ARG A 57 3.19 9.12 1.85
CA ARG A 57 3.77 10.22 2.64
C ARG A 57 3.02 11.53 2.46
N SER A 58 1.82 11.47 1.96
CA SER A 58 0.97 12.62 1.69
C SER A 58 -0.49 12.30 1.97
N ILE A 59 -1.28 13.34 2.13
CA ILE A 59 -2.72 13.23 2.31
C ILE A 59 -3.44 14.05 1.24
N CYS A 60 -4.54 13.53 0.72
CA CYS A 60 -5.45 14.29 -0.12
C CYS A 60 -6.20 15.32 0.75
N LEU A 61 -6.10 16.60 0.41
CA LEU A 61 -6.82 17.64 1.12
C LEU A 61 -8.34 17.41 1.02
N GLY A 62 -8.98 17.40 2.18
CA GLY A 62 -10.42 17.16 2.26
C GLY A 62 -10.84 15.70 2.15
N TRP A 63 -9.91 14.76 2.09
CA TRP A 63 -10.20 13.34 2.04
C TRP A 63 -9.23 12.55 2.93
N ASN A 64 -9.75 11.61 3.71
CA ASN A 64 -8.92 10.82 4.63
C ASN A 64 -8.22 9.65 3.92
N CYS A 65 -7.33 9.95 2.99
CA CYS A 65 -6.46 8.97 2.34
C CYS A 65 -5.24 9.65 1.69
N GLY A 66 -4.25 8.86 1.30
CA GLY A 66 -3.11 9.34 0.52
C GLY A 66 -3.40 9.43 -0.98
N HIS A 67 -2.56 10.16 -1.71
CA HIS A 67 -2.71 10.35 -3.16
C HIS A 67 -2.49 9.07 -3.96
N LEU A 68 -1.49 8.26 -3.62
CA LEU A 68 -1.25 6.97 -4.28
C LEU A 68 -2.44 6.04 -4.14
N PHE A 69 -2.98 5.95 -2.92
CA PHE A 69 -4.16 5.13 -2.65
C PHE A 69 -5.36 5.58 -3.46
N HIS A 70 -5.64 6.89 -3.46
CA HIS A 70 -6.78 7.47 -4.16
C HIS A 70 -6.74 7.14 -5.65
N GLU A 71 -5.60 7.34 -6.30
CA GLU A 71 -5.45 7.09 -7.73
C GLU A 71 -5.43 5.60 -8.08
N ALA A 72 -4.77 4.78 -7.27
CA ALA A 72 -4.78 3.33 -7.47
C ALA A 72 -6.20 2.75 -7.36
N ARG A 73 -6.96 3.22 -6.36
CA ARG A 73 -8.37 2.83 -6.19
C ARG A 73 -9.23 3.27 -7.36
N ALA A 74 -9.06 4.50 -7.84
CA ALA A 74 -9.76 4.99 -9.02
C ALA A 74 -9.43 4.18 -10.28
N ALA A 75 -8.17 3.78 -10.44
CA ALA A 75 -7.72 3.00 -11.59
C ALA A 75 -8.39 1.64 -11.70
N ILE A 76 -8.68 0.99 -10.56
CA ILE A 76 -9.23 -0.38 -10.51
C ILE A 76 -10.74 -0.45 -10.25
N ALA A 77 -11.42 0.69 -10.07
CA ALA A 77 -12.78 0.75 -9.53
C ALA A 77 -13.83 -0.06 -10.31
N LEU A 78 -13.66 -0.20 -11.62
CA LEU A 78 -14.59 -0.94 -12.49
C LEU A 78 -14.00 -2.27 -13.01
N GLU A 79 -12.80 -2.61 -12.56
CA GLU A 79 -12.13 -3.83 -13.00
C GLU A 79 -12.56 -5.04 -12.16
N PRO A 80 -12.78 -6.22 -12.79
CA PRO A 80 -13.07 -7.43 -12.05
C PRO A 80 -11.81 -8.00 -11.38
N ASP A 81 -12.01 -8.79 -10.33
CA ASP A 81 -10.96 -9.55 -9.65
C ASP A 81 -9.85 -8.67 -9.05
N MET A 82 -10.26 -7.57 -8.41
CA MET A 82 -9.35 -6.62 -7.78
C MET A 82 -9.27 -6.81 -6.26
N PRO A 83 -8.10 -6.48 -5.64
CA PRO A 83 -7.90 -6.66 -4.21
C PRO A 83 -8.71 -5.68 -3.37
N LYS A 84 -8.88 -6.01 -2.09
CA LYS A 84 -9.22 -5.00 -1.08
C LYS A 84 -8.07 -4.00 -0.99
N MET A 85 -8.40 -2.71 -0.98
CA MET A 85 -7.42 -1.62 -0.90
C MET A 85 -7.43 -1.01 0.49
N LEU A 86 -6.24 -0.84 1.07
CA LEU A 86 -6.02 -0.13 2.33
C LEU A 86 -5.09 1.05 2.12
N SER A 87 -5.36 2.14 2.81
CA SER A 87 -4.53 3.34 2.84
C SER A 87 -3.75 3.37 4.15
N PHE A 88 -2.44 3.52 4.05
CA PHE A 88 -1.55 3.77 5.17
C PHE A 88 -0.87 5.12 4.97
N ILE A 89 -1.06 6.04 5.92
CA ILE A 89 -0.43 7.36 5.91
C ILE A 89 0.72 7.33 6.90
N ASP A 90 1.93 7.57 6.41
CA ASP A 90 3.15 7.47 7.20
C ASP A 90 4.18 8.52 6.76
N GLY A 91 5.05 8.92 7.68
CA GLY A 91 6.15 9.81 7.37
C GLY A 91 5.73 11.23 6.96
N ILE A 92 4.59 11.71 7.44
CA ILE A 92 4.12 13.08 7.22
C ILE A 92 5.02 14.08 7.97
N SER A 93 5.32 15.20 7.32
CA SER A 93 6.19 16.24 7.86
C SER A 93 7.61 15.72 8.11
N SER A 94 8.10 15.80 9.34
CA SER A 94 9.42 15.35 9.77
C SER A 94 9.44 13.95 10.40
N LEU A 95 8.32 13.24 10.37
CA LEU A 95 8.23 11.89 10.93
C LEU A 95 8.91 10.86 10.01
N ASP A 96 9.59 9.92 10.62
CA ASP A 96 10.27 8.85 9.89
C ASP A 96 9.33 7.67 9.66
N ILE A 97 9.47 7.06 8.50
CA ILE A 97 8.87 5.74 8.22
C ILE A 97 9.79 4.69 8.84
N THR A 98 9.27 3.93 9.78
CA THR A 98 10.05 2.88 10.45
C THR A 98 9.76 1.49 9.87
N ARG A 99 10.64 0.56 10.20
CA ARG A 99 10.44 -0.84 9.84
C ARG A 99 9.17 -1.40 10.47
N GLU A 100 8.94 -1.07 11.73
CA GLU A 100 7.77 -1.50 12.51
C GLU A 100 6.46 -1.01 11.88
N HIS A 101 6.44 0.23 11.35
CA HIS A 101 5.29 0.77 10.61
C HIS A 101 4.99 -0.08 9.38
N ILE A 102 6.02 -0.46 8.61
CA ILE A 102 5.83 -1.27 7.40
C ILE A 102 5.40 -2.70 7.75
N GLU A 103 5.96 -3.29 8.81
CA GLU A 103 5.55 -4.61 9.29
C GLU A 103 4.08 -4.60 9.75
N LEU A 104 3.66 -3.56 10.45
CA LEU A 104 2.26 -3.36 10.84
C LEU A 104 1.35 -3.24 9.61
N ALA A 105 1.73 -2.41 8.63
CA ALA A 105 0.98 -2.25 7.38
C ALA A 105 0.85 -3.57 6.62
N LEU A 106 1.93 -4.37 6.56
CA LEU A 106 1.89 -5.69 5.94
C LEU A 106 0.94 -6.63 6.67
N GLY A 107 1.01 -6.69 8.01
CA GLY A 107 0.13 -7.51 8.84
C GLY A 107 -1.35 -7.17 8.65
N MET A 108 -1.69 -5.88 8.69
CA MET A 108 -3.06 -5.41 8.45
C MET A 108 -3.55 -5.73 7.03
N THR A 109 -2.69 -5.58 6.04
CA THR A 109 -3.02 -5.92 4.65
C THR A 109 -3.27 -7.42 4.49
N MET A 110 -2.50 -8.26 5.16
CA MET A 110 -2.70 -9.71 5.17
C MET A 110 -4.02 -10.09 5.83
N ALA A 111 -4.32 -9.50 7.00
CA ALA A 111 -5.58 -9.71 7.71
C ALA A 111 -6.79 -9.34 6.84
N ALA A 112 -6.73 -8.21 6.15
CA ALA A 112 -7.77 -7.81 5.18
C ALA A 112 -7.94 -8.83 4.06
N GLY A 113 -6.84 -9.39 3.56
CA GLY A 113 -6.84 -10.43 2.53
C GLY A 113 -7.47 -11.74 2.97
N GLU A 114 -7.44 -12.03 4.27
CA GLU A 114 -8.10 -13.21 4.87
C GLU A 114 -9.55 -12.94 5.28
N GLY A 115 -10.07 -11.73 5.02
CA GLY A 115 -11.46 -11.37 5.30
C GLY A 115 -11.71 -10.76 6.66
N GLU A 116 -10.68 -10.47 7.45
CA GLU A 116 -10.83 -9.79 8.72
C GLU A 116 -11.30 -8.33 8.52
N PRO A 117 -12.14 -7.81 9.44
CA PRO A 117 -12.53 -6.41 9.39
C PRO A 117 -11.33 -5.52 9.70
N VAL A 118 -11.03 -4.63 8.77
CA VAL A 118 -9.93 -3.66 8.90
C VAL A 118 -10.42 -2.27 8.51
N GLN A 119 -9.82 -1.26 9.11
CA GLN A 119 -10.09 0.12 8.77
C GLN A 119 -9.44 0.46 7.41
N GLU A 120 -10.17 1.18 6.53
CA GLU A 120 -9.67 1.51 5.20
C GLU A 120 -8.42 2.41 5.26
N THR A 121 -8.43 3.43 6.13
CA THR A 121 -7.30 4.35 6.28
C THR A 121 -6.72 4.28 7.68
N ASN A 122 -5.42 4.12 7.75
CA ASN A 122 -4.65 3.93 8.97
C ASN A 122 -3.46 4.91 9.00
N TRP A 123 -3.33 5.65 10.07
CA TRP A 123 -2.23 6.58 10.31
C TRP A 123 -1.18 5.88 11.17
N LEU A 124 -0.01 5.60 10.59
CA LEU A 124 1.03 4.81 11.25
C LEU A 124 1.94 5.64 12.18
N SER A 125 2.11 6.92 11.87
CA SER A 125 3.00 7.82 12.64
C SER A 125 2.29 8.61 13.75
N TRP A 126 1.01 8.38 13.97
CA TRP A 126 0.23 9.10 14.99
C TRP A 126 -0.37 8.09 15.99
N GLU A 127 0.41 7.78 16.97
CA GLU A 127 -0.07 7.11 18.19
C GLU A 127 0.00 8.06 19.38
#